data_3e5503ed0718906d7462a802b40db0f2
#
_entry.id   3e5503ed0718906d7462a802b40db0f2
#
_cell.length_a   1.000
_cell.length_b   1.000
_cell.length_c   1.000
_cell.angle_alpha   90.00
_cell.angle_beta   90.00
_cell.angle_gamma   90.00
#
_symmetry.space_group_name_H-M   'P 1'
#
loop_
_entity.id
_entity.type
_entity.pdbx_description
1 polymer ?
#
loop_
_entity_poly.entity_id
_entity_poly.type
_entity_poly.pdbx_seq_one_letter_code
_entity_poly.pdbx_strand_id
1 'polypeptide(L)'
;SLNNIFDGNIIIWTDNFLENYVKEIFHDFKIISIPISRLDKDDKKQEAISSQKIQIDKKININDVVYYQMTSGSTGRFKCIPITHKNILHNTSLIKKASFAEKQEIGASWLPLYHDMGLVGSELLCLVNNYHLFVFSSFDFLRRPHIFLETISKEKISLSPSPNFGYEYIIKHYKTNSELYKNLNLSSWKVAYCGAEPIRVKTLQSFLKIFKPKGFKSSTFFPCYGLAEVTLAVCFKSDLISNYVVINICKDGEKVLIKDKVSLDQKLILKECEMSVMSVGKP
;
A
#
# COMPACT_ATOMS: atom_id res chain seq x y z
N SER A 1 -9.99 -26.97 -0.23
CA SER A 1 -9.72 -26.47 -1.58
C SER A 1 -10.63 -25.27 -1.88
N LEU A 2 -10.26 -24.41 -2.80
CA LEU A 2 -11.07 -23.26 -3.24
C LEU A 2 -12.45 -23.72 -3.76
N ASN A 3 -12.53 -24.89 -4.39
CA ASN A 3 -13.79 -25.48 -4.84
C ASN A 3 -14.84 -25.65 -3.73
N ASN A 4 -14.41 -25.97 -2.50
CA ASN A 4 -15.32 -26.16 -1.37
C ASN A 4 -15.84 -24.82 -0.82
N ILE A 5 -15.22 -23.70 -1.20
CA ILE A 5 -15.62 -22.35 -0.76
C ILE A 5 -16.60 -21.72 -1.75
N PHE A 6 -16.49 -22.07 -3.05
CA PHE A 6 -17.16 -21.34 -4.14
C PHE A 6 -18.07 -22.20 -5.03
N ASP A 7 -18.43 -23.42 -4.61
CA ASP A 7 -19.32 -24.35 -5.36
C ASP A 7 -18.96 -24.52 -6.85
N GLY A 8 -17.66 -24.49 -7.18
CA GLY A 8 -17.16 -24.69 -8.53
C GLY A 8 -17.35 -23.54 -9.52
N ASN A 9 -17.91 -22.40 -9.10
CA ASN A 9 -18.21 -21.25 -9.97
C ASN A 9 -17.11 -20.19 -9.99
N ILE A 10 -15.83 -20.59 -9.97
CA ILE A 10 -14.73 -19.64 -10.06
C ILE A 10 -14.28 -19.48 -11.51
N ILE A 11 -14.13 -18.23 -11.93
CA ILE A 11 -13.51 -17.86 -13.20
C ILE A 11 -12.20 -17.17 -12.88
N ILE A 12 -11.08 -17.69 -13.39
CA ILE A 12 -9.76 -17.10 -13.22
C ILE A 12 -9.41 -16.32 -14.48
N TRP A 13 -9.15 -15.03 -14.32
CA TRP A 13 -8.69 -14.16 -15.39
C TRP A 13 -7.17 -14.10 -15.37
N THR A 14 -6.53 -14.33 -16.49
CA THR A 14 -5.08 -14.27 -16.66
C THR A 14 -4.73 -13.72 -18.03
N ASP A 15 -3.47 -13.33 -18.26
CA ASP A 15 -2.99 -13.05 -19.59
C ASP A 15 -2.56 -14.33 -20.31
N ASN A 16 -2.40 -14.24 -21.64
CA ASN A 16 -2.02 -15.39 -22.46
C ASN A 16 -0.64 -15.96 -22.10
N PHE A 17 0.24 -15.15 -21.53
CA PHE A 17 1.59 -15.61 -21.18
C PHE A 17 1.56 -16.56 -19.98
N LEU A 18 0.67 -16.30 -19.01
CA LEU A 18 0.51 -17.11 -17.81
C LEU A 18 -0.56 -18.19 -17.94
N GLU A 19 -1.30 -18.26 -19.06
CA GLU A 19 -2.46 -19.17 -19.23
C GLU A 19 -2.10 -20.62 -18.96
N ASN A 20 -1.02 -21.13 -19.54
CA ASN A 20 -0.60 -22.52 -19.37
C ASN A 20 -0.21 -22.82 -17.91
N TYR A 21 0.52 -21.91 -17.27
CA TYR A 21 0.91 -22.05 -15.88
C TYR A 21 -0.29 -22.02 -14.93
N VAL A 22 -1.25 -21.14 -15.19
CA VAL A 22 -2.49 -21.05 -14.41
C VAL A 22 -3.35 -22.30 -14.61
N LYS A 23 -3.43 -22.86 -15.83
CA LYS A 23 -4.14 -24.12 -16.11
C LYS A 23 -3.54 -25.33 -15.37
N GLU A 24 -2.22 -25.39 -15.23
CA GLU A 24 -1.55 -26.43 -14.44
C GLU A 24 -1.93 -26.40 -12.97
N ILE A 25 -2.01 -25.19 -12.39
CA ILE A 25 -2.32 -25.01 -10.96
C ILE A 25 -3.83 -25.15 -10.68
N PHE A 26 -4.65 -24.64 -11.60
CA PHE A 26 -6.11 -24.51 -11.41
C PHE A 26 -6.89 -25.30 -12.47
N HIS A 27 -6.52 -26.57 -12.68
CA HIS A 27 -7.10 -27.43 -13.71
C HIS A 27 -8.62 -27.65 -13.57
N ASP A 28 -9.18 -27.47 -12.37
CA ASP A 28 -10.62 -27.64 -12.10
C ASP A 28 -11.44 -26.36 -12.32
N PHE A 29 -10.81 -25.26 -12.78
CA PHE A 29 -11.48 -23.97 -12.91
C PHE A 29 -11.59 -23.52 -14.36
N LYS A 30 -12.64 -22.74 -14.67
CA LYS A 30 -12.75 -22.05 -15.94
C LYS A 30 -11.75 -20.90 -15.99
N ILE A 31 -10.79 -20.95 -16.92
CA ILE A 31 -9.78 -19.93 -17.11
C ILE A 31 -10.13 -19.10 -18.33
N ILE A 32 -10.11 -17.78 -18.19
CA ILE A 32 -10.27 -16.83 -19.29
C ILE A 32 -8.98 -16.03 -19.39
N SER A 33 -8.26 -16.19 -20.49
CA SER A 33 -7.07 -15.39 -20.78
C SER A 33 -7.44 -14.17 -21.62
N ILE A 34 -6.84 -13.03 -21.28
CA ILE A 34 -6.96 -11.77 -22.01
C ILE A 34 -5.58 -11.43 -22.57
N PRO A 35 -5.40 -11.38 -23.89
CA PRO A 35 -4.12 -10.98 -24.47
C PRO A 35 -3.83 -9.51 -24.16
N ILE A 36 -2.72 -9.26 -23.45
CA ILE A 36 -2.24 -7.90 -23.14
C ILE A 36 -2.04 -7.09 -24.43
N SER A 37 -1.67 -7.76 -25.53
CA SER A 37 -1.53 -7.11 -26.84
C SER A 37 -2.82 -6.48 -27.39
N ARG A 38 -3.97 -6.80 -26.83
CA ARG A 38 -5.25 -6.14 -27.17
C ARG A 38 -5.46 -4.83 -26.41
N LEU A 39 -4.75 -4.60 -25.32
CA LEU A 39 -4.85 -3.35 -24.54
C LEU A 39 -4.06 -2.21 -25.17
N ASP A 40 -3.04 -2.52 -26.00
CA ASP A 40 -2.11 -1.52 -26.56
C ASP A 40 -2.45 -1.05 -27.99
N LYS A 41 -3.45 -1.60 -28.68
CA LYS A 41 -3.59 -1.39 -30.13
C LYS A 41 -4.83 -0.66 -30.63
N ASP A 42 -5.79 -0.33 -29.82
CA ASP A 42 -7.03 0.26 -30.33
C ASP A 42 -7.51 1.50 -29.53
N ASP A 43 -6.80 2.63 -29.70
CA ASP A 43 -7.32 3.95 -29.28
C ASP A 43 -8.72 4.26 -29.89
N LYS A 44 -9.03 3.68 -31.05
CA LYS A 44 -10.34 3.85 -31.70
C LYS A 44 -11.48 3.02 -31.10
N LYS A 45 -11.16 1.94 -30.33
CA LYS A 45 -12.20 1.17 -29.62
C LYS A 45 -12.49 1.70 -28.22
N GLN A 46 -11.62 2.50 -27.64
CA GLN A 46 -11.90 3.17 -26.37
C GLN A 46 -13.07 4.15 -26.48
N GLU A 47 -13.23 4.83 -27.63
CA GLU A 47 -14.41 5.68 -27.88
C GLU A 47 -15.72 4.87 -27.96
N ALA A 48 -15.68 3.64 -28.47
CA ALA A 48 -16.86 2.77 -28.55
C ALA A 48 -17.28 2.19 -27.19
N ILE A 49 -16.35 2.01 -26.27
CA ILE A 49 -16.64 1.54 -24.89
C ILE A 49 -17.19 2.69 -24.04
N SER A 50 -16.75 3.92 -24.27
CA SER A 50 -17.21 5.11 -23.54
C SER A 50 -18.67 5.49 -23.85
N SER A 51 -19.23 5.01 -24.96
CA SER A 51 -20.60 5.31 -25.38
C SER A 51 -21.64 4.24 -24.94
N GLN A 52 -21.21 3.07 -24.49
CA GLN A 52 -22.13 2.09 -23.93
C GLN A 52 -22.44 2.46 -22.47
N LYS A 53 -23.63 3.00 -22.21
CA LYS A 53 -24.16 3.10 -20.85
C LYS A 53 -24.23 1.70 -20.28
N ILE A 54 -23.35 1.39 -19.32
CA ILE A 54 -23.44 0.17 -18.54
C ILE A 54 -24.76 0.28 -17.77
N GLN A 55 -25.78 -0.45 -18.21
CA GLN A 55 -27.01 -0.60 -17.43
C GLN A 55 -26.73 -1.52 -16.25
N ILE A 56 -26.71 -0.96 -15.06
CA ILE A 56 -26.64 -1.75 -13.82
C ILE A 56 -28.09 -2.15 -13.51
N ASP A 57 -28.54 -3.30 -14.03
CA ASP A 57 -29.90 -3.81 -13.84
C ASP A 57 -30.15 -4.36 -12.42
N LYS A 58 -29.13 -4.51 -11.60
CA LYS A 58 -29.25 -5.07 -10.26
C LYS A 58 -29.08 -4.00 -9.20
N LYS A 59 -30.04 -3.91 -8.27
CA LYS A 59 -29.88 -3.11 -7.06
C LYS A 59 -28.72 -3.69 -6.25
N ILE A 60 -27.60 -2.96 -6.19
CA ILE A 60 -26.45 -3.31 -5.38
C ILE A 60 -26.81 -3.04 -3.91
N ASN A 61 -26.65 -4.05 -3.05
CA ASN A 61 -26.78 -3.88 -1.61
C ASN A 61 -25.42 -3.56 -1.00
N ILE A 62 -25.40 -2.64 -0.06
CA ILE A 62 -24.15 -2.24 0.63
C ILE A 62 -23.46 -3.42 1.35
N ASN A 63 -24.21 -4.47 1.68
CA ASN A 63 -23.70 -5.68 2.31
C ASN A 63 -23.31 -6.77 1.29
N ASP A 64 -23.47 -6.54 -0.02
CA ASP A 64 -23.01 -7.50 -1.03
C ASP A 64 -21.49 -7.59 -0.97
N VAL A 65 -20.97 -8.83 -1.12
CA VAL A 65 -19.54 -9.10 -1.19
C VAL A 65 -19.00 -8.61 -2.53
N VAL A 66 -17.98 -7.76 -2.49
CA VAL A 66 -17.31 -7.21 -3.70
C VAL A 66 -16.22 -8.16 -4.17
N TYR A 67 -15.41 -8.66 -3.23
CA TYR A 67 -14.32 -9.60 -3.50
C TYR A 67 -13.95 -10.36 -2.22
N TYR A 68 -13.13 -11.38 -2.41
CA TYR A 68 -12.55 -12.17 -1.32
C TYR A 68 -11.05 -11.90 -1.24
N GLN A 69 -10.59 -11.42 -0.10
CA GLN A 69 -9.16 -11.22 0.16
C GLN A 69 -8.55 -12.49 0.75
N MET A 70 -7.56 -13.04 0.04
CA MET A 70 -6.80 -14.19 0.53
C MET A 70 -5.69 -13.73 1.48
N THR A 71 -5.52 -14.44 2.60
CA THR A 71 -4.40 -14.21 3.52
C THR A 71 -3.71 -15.52 3.85
N SER A 72 -2.40 -15.48 4.11
CA SER A 72 -1.62 -16.68 4.44
C SER A 72 -1.90 -17.24 5.83
N GLY A 73 -2.67 -16.56 6.66
CA GLY A 73 -3.01 -16.98 8.03
C GLY A 73 -1.79 -17.32 8.91
N SER A 74 -1.73 -16.84 10.13
CA SER A 74 -0.64 -17.15 11.09
C SER A 74 -0.48 -18.65 11.40
N THR A 75 -1.51 -19.46 11.09
CA THR A 75 -1.55 -20.91 11.32
C THR A 75 -1.16 -21.74 10.10
N GLY A 76 -0.66 -21.11 9.02
CA GLY A 76 -0.32 -21.79 7.77
C GLY A 76 -1.51 -22.22 6.90
N ARG A 77 -2.75 -21.94 7.33
CA ARG A 77 -3.96 -22.15 6.51
C ARG A 77 -4.38 -20.85 5.87
N PHE A 78 -4.59 -20.85 4.56
CA PHE A 78 -5.15 -19.71 3.85
C PHE A 78 -6.55 -19.38 4.39
N LYS A 79 -6.77 -18.11 4.68
CA LYS A 79 -8.10 -17.58 4.98
C LYS A 79 -8.61 -16.82 3.77
N CYS A 80 -9.92 -16.91 3.55
CA CYS A 80 -10.63 -16.20 2.50
C CYS A 80 -11.62 -15.24 3.17
N ILE A 81 -11.31 -13.96 3.14
CA ILE A 81 -12.04 -12.92 3.86
C ILE A 81 -13.02 -12.23 2.90
N PRO A 82 -14.35 -12.36 3.11
CA PRO A 82 -15.33 -11.64 2.30
C PRO A 82 -15.29 -10.14 2.61
N ILE A 83 -15.13 -9.33 1.58
CA ILE A 83 -15.10 -7.86 1.70
C ILE A 83 -16.32 -7.29 1.00
N THR A 84 -17.17 -6.58 1.74
CA THR A 84 -18.40 -5.96 1.25
C THR A 84 -18.18 -4.52 0.81
N HIS A 85 -19.13 -3.95 0.06
CA HIS A 85 -19.15 -2.51 -0.24
C HIS A 85 -19.08 -1.66 1.04
N LYS A 86 -19.83 -2.05 2.08
CA LYS A 86 -19.81 -1.37 3.38
C LYS A 86 -18.42 -1.35 4.01
N ASN A 87 -17.71 -2.46 3.96
CA ASN A 87 -16.36 -2.57 4.50
C ASN A 87 -15.39 -1.60 3.79
N ILE A 88 -15.44 -1.58 2.46
CA ILE A 88 -14.59 -0.69 1.63
C ILE A 88 -14.88 0.78 1.95
N LEU A 89 -16.14 1.18 1.86
CA LEU A 89 -16.56 2.57 2.08
C LEU A 89 -16.20 3.05 3.49
N HIS A 90 -16.42 2.20 4.51
CA HIS A 90 -16.09 2.53 5.89
C HIS A 90 -14.58 2.67 6.09
N ASN A 91 -13.79 1.67 5.67
CA ASN A 91 -12.35 1.67 5.90
C ASN A 91 -11.64 2.80 5.13
N THR A 92 -11.99 3.02 3.86
CA THR A 92 -11.44 4.14 3.06
C THR A 92 -11.82 5.51 3.64
N SER A 93 -13.02 5.66 4.21
CA SER A 93 -13.43 6.87 4.92
C SER A 93 -12.58 7.12 6.17
N LEU A 94 -12.28 6.07 6.95
CA LEU A 94 -11.41 6.17 8.13
C LEU A 94 -9.97 6.54 7.72
N ILE A 95 -9.42 5.92 6.67
CA ILE A 95 -8.09 6.26 6.13
C ILE A 95 -8.04 7.72 5.73
N LYS A 96 -9.02 8.20 4.95
CA LYS A 96 -9.12 9.60 4.54
C LYS A 96 -9.13 10.54 5.74
N LYS A 97 -10.00 10.28 6.72
CA LYS A 97 -10.13 11.10 7.93
C LYS A 97 -8.84 11.14 8.74
N ALA A 98 -8.19 9.98 8.95
CA ALA A 98 -6.97 9.88 9.73
C ALA A 98 -5.78 10.56 9.05
N SER A 99 -5.70 10.52 7.74
CA SER A 99 -4.62 11.13 6.95
C SER A 99 -4.83 12.61 6.64
N PHE A 100 -5.92 13.21 7.12
CA PHE A 100 -6.28 14.60 6.82
C PHE A 100 -6.32 14.91 5.32
N ALA A 101 -6.66 13.89 4.52
CA ALA A 101 -6.72 14.01 3.08
C ALA A 101 -7.92 14.89 2.67
N GLU A 102 -7.62 15.87 1.83
CA GLU A 102 -8.58 16.88 1.36
C GLU A 102 -9.35 16.40 0.13
N LYS A 103 -10.10 17.32 -0.49
CA LYS A 103 -10.63 17.13 -1.84
C LYS A 103 -9.48 17.30 -2.84
N GLN A 104 -9.43 16.43 -3.87
CA GLN A 104 -8.45 16.51 -4.96
C GLN A 104 -6.99 16.12 -4.60
N GLU A 105 -6.81 15.09 -3.79
CA GLU A 105 -5.49 14.50 -3.60
C GLU A 105 -5.07 13.69 -4.85
N ILE A 106 -3.77 13.50 -5.00
CA ILE A 106 -3.18 12.68 -6.06
C ILE A 106 -2.39 11.55 -5.39
N GLY A 107 -2.76 10.31 -5.70
CA GLY A 107 -2.11 9.12 -5.21
C GLY A 107 -1.06 8.56 -6.17
N ALA A 108 -0.08 7.84 -5.64
CA ALA A 108 0.77 6.95 -6.42
C ALA A 108 0.98 5.64 -5.68
N SER A 109 0.95 4.52 -6.39
CA SER A 109 1.21 3.20 -5.81
C SER A 109 2.01 2.33 -6.77
N TRP A 110 2.96 1.57 -6.22
CA TRP A 110 3.69 0.50 -6.88
C TRP A 110 3.35 -0.87 -6.27
N LEU A 111 2.44 -0.89 -5.31
CA LEU A 111 2.05 -2.11 -4.62
C LEU A 111 1.14 -2.96 -5.50
N PRO A 112 1.27 -4.30 -5.42
CA PRO A 112 0.43 -5.20 -6.19
C PRO A 112 -1.02 -5.18 -5.68
N LEU A 113 -1.98 -5.28 -6.60
CA LEU A 113 -3.41 -5.22 -6.27
C LEU A 113 -3.94 -6.50 -5.61
N TYR A 114 -3.20 -7.59 -5.62
CA TYR A 114 -3.56 -8.79 -4.85
C TYR A 114 -3.28 -8.65 -3.35
N HIS A 115 -2.60 -7.58 -2.94
CA HIS A 115 -2.38 -7.22 -1.53
C HIS A 115 -3.34 -6.10 -1.12
N ASP A 116 -3.93 -6.20 0.08
CA ASP A 116 -4.91 -5.26 0.61
C ASP A 116 -4.40 -3.80 0.67
N MET A 117 -3.13 -3.59 1.03
CA MET A 117 -2.52 -2.25 1.03
C MET A 117 -2.45 -1.64 -0.38
N GLY A 118 -2.24 -2.45 -1.42
CA GLY A 118 -2.28 -1.99 -2.81
C GLY A 118 -3.71 -1.77 -3.29
N LEU A 119 -4.61 -2.70 -3.05
CA LEU A 119 -5.99 -2.63 -3.51
C LEU A 119 -6.80 -1.60 -2.71
N VAL A 120 -6.91 -1.77 -1.40
CA VAL A 120 -7.76 -0.91 -0.56
C VAL A 120 -7.07 0.40 -0.22
N GLY A 121 -5.77 0.34 0.16
CA GLY A 121 -5.00 1.51 0.59
C GLY A 121 -4.57 2.45 -0.54
N SER A 122 -4.72 2.04 -1.80
CA SER A 122 -4.40 2.87 -2.96
C SER A 122 -5.57 2.99 -3.91
N GLU A 123 -5.90 1.91 -4.62
CA GLU A 123 -6.86 1.97 -5.74
C GLU A 123 -8.27 2.29 -5.25
N LEU A 124 -8.82 1.50 -4.34
CA LEU A 124 -10.17 1.73 -3.82
C LEU A 124 -10.26 3.03 -3.00
N LEU A 125 -9.20 3.39 -2.27
CA LEU A 125 -9.14 4.69 -1.58
C LEU A 125 -9.27 5.85 -2.57
N CYS A 126 -8.51 5.82 -3.66
CA CYS A 126 -8.54 6.86 -4.67
C CYS A 126 -9.87 6.86 -5.45
N LEU A 127 -10.36 5.68 -5.84
CA LEU A 127 -11.62 5.52 -6.56
C LEU A 127 -12.82 6.08 -5.76
N VAL A 128 -12.98 5.66 -4.50
CA VAL A 128 -14.09 6.07 -3.64
C VAL A 128 -14.08 7.58 -3.34
N ASN A 129 -12.88 8.18 -3.27
CA ASN A 129 -12.73 9.60 -2.94
C ASN A 129 -12.54 10.49 -4.16
N ASN A 130 -12.64 9.93 -5.37
CA ASN A 130 -12.42 10.64 -6.63
C ASN A 130 -11.05 11.34 -6.70
N TYR A 131 -9.99 10.63 -6.31
CA TYR A 131 -8.61 11.08 -6.40
C TYR A 131 -7.97 10.52 -7.67
N HIS A 132 -7.04 11.26 -8.26
CA HIS A 132 -6.18 10.72 -9.32
C HIS A 132 -5.20 9.69 -8.73
N LEU A 133 -4.93 8.61 -9.46
CA LEU A 133 -3.98 7.58 -9.05
C LEU A 133 -3.00 7.27 -10.18
N PHE A 134 -1.70 7.37 -9.87
CA PHE A 134 -0.62 6.87 -10.70
C PHE A 134 -0.24 5.46 -10.24
N VAL A 135 -0.39 4.47 -11.12
CA VAL A 135 -0.08 3.07 -10.84
C VAL A 135 1.21 2.67 -11.52
N PHE A 136 2.10 2.06 -10.76
CA PHE A 136 3.37 1.51 -11.23
C PHE A 136 3.36 -0.01 -11.08
N SER A 137 3.97 -0.70 -12.01
CA SER A 137 4.31 -2.10 -11.81
C SER A 137 5.33 -2.23 -10.68
N SER A 138 5.17 -3.24 -9.82
CA SER A 138 6.16 -3.54 -8.78
C SER A 138 7.55 -3.83 -9.38
N PHE A 139 7.60 -4.44 -10.57
CA PHE A 139 8.85 -4.69 -11.31
C PHE A 139 9.52 -3.39 -11.76
N ASP A 140 8.75 -2.42 -12.25
CA ASP A 140 9.30 -1.12 -12.66
C ASP A 140 9.85 -0.35 -11.47
N PHE A 141 9.16 -0.39 -10.33
CA PHE A 141 9.67 0.18 -9.10
C PHE A 141 10.99 -0.47 -8.68
N LEU A 142 11.08 -1.80 -8.70
CA LEU A 142 12.31 -2.51 -8.34
C LEU A 142 13.46 -2.24 -9.33
N ARG A 143 13.17 -2.05 -10.61
CA ARG A 143 14.20 -1.74 -11.61
C ARG A 143 14.68 -0.29 -11.54
N ARG A 144 13.77 0.66 -11.30
CA ARG A 144 14.00 2.09 -11.44
C ARG A 144 13.25 2.89 -10.37
N PRO A 145 13.56 2.72 -9.07
CA PRO A 145 12.82 3.38 -7.98
C PRO A 145 12.90 4.91 -8.01
N HIS A 146 13.89 5.49 -8.70
CA HIS A 146 13.99 6.93 -8.92
C HIS A 146 12.82 7.48 -9.73
N ILE A 147 12.31 6.75 -10.73
CA ILE A 147 11.16 7.19 -11.55
C ILE A 147 9.92 7.38 -10.68
N PHE A 148 9.71 6.54 -9.68
CA PHE A 148 8.61 6.71 -8.74
C PHE A 148 8.70 8.05 -7.98
N LEU A 149 9.90 8.42 -7.47
CA LEU A 149 10.11 9.71 -6.81
C LEU A 149 10.10 10.90 -7.78
N GLU A 150 10.58 10.72 -9.01
CA GLU A 150 10.46 11.72 -10.07
C GLU A 150 8.99 12.02 -10.40
N THR A 151 8.16 10.98 -10.48
CA THR A 151 6.72 11.16 -10.72
C THR A 151 6.06 11.86 -9.54
N ILE A 152 6.39 11.50 -8.29
CA ILE A 152 5.92 12.23 -7.10
C ILE A 152 6.26 13.73 -7.21
N SER A 153 7.49 14.03 -7.60
CA SER A 153 7.98 15.40 -7.75
C SER A 153 7.27 16.17 -8.86
N LYS A 154 7.16 15.55 -10.05
CA LYS A 154 6.62 16.17 -11.26
C LYS A 154 5.10 16.36 -11.19
N GLU A 155 4.39 15.31 -10.83
CA GLU A 155 2.92 15.26 -10.83
C GLU A 155 2.33 15.78 -9.49
N LYS A 156 3.19 16.26 -8.58
CA LYS A 156 2.78 16.82 -7.28
C LYS A 156 1.95 15.83 -6.44
N ILE A 157 2.32 14.55 -6.50
CA ILE A 157 1.65 13.50 -5.76
C ILE A 157 1.72 13.78 -4.27
N SER A 158 0.59 13.57 -3.59
CA SER A 158 0.40 13.88 -2.19
C SER A 158 0.30 12.64 -1.28
N LEU A 159 -0.16 11.52 -1.82
CA LEU A 159 -0.40 10.28 -1.07
C LEU A 159 0.32 9.09 -1.71
N SER A 160 0.97 8.25 -0.91
CA SER A 160 1.59 7.03 -1.42
C SER A 160 1.80 6.00 -0.31
N PRO A 161 1.42 4.73 -0.51
CA PRO A 161 1.74 3.64 0.41
C PRO A 161 3.06 2.97 0.02
N SER A 162 3.80 2.54 1.03
CA SER A 162 4.96 1.68 0.87
C SER A 162 5.26 0.92 2.17
N PRO A 163 5.60 -0.37 2.13
CA PRO A 163 6.19 -1.05 3.27
C PRO A 163 7.62 -0.51 3.54
N ASN A 164 8.16 -0.84 4.70
CA ASN A 164 9.47 -0.37 5.13
C ASN A 164 10.58 -0.72 4.12
N PHE A 165 10.53 -1.92 3.53
CA PHE A 165 11.53 -2.34 2.56
C PHE A 165 11.58 -1.44 1.32
N GLY A 166 10.47 -0.85 0.90
CA GLY A 166 10.45 0.07 -0.24
C GLY A 166 11.31 1.32 0.00
N TYR A 167 11.27 1.86 1.21
CA TYR A 167 12.16 2.96 1.60
C TYR A 167 13.63 2.52 1.66
N GLU A 168 13.90 1.32 2.20
CA GLU A 168 15.26 0.74 2.20
C GLU A 168 15.78 0.56 0.78
N TYR A 169 14.93 0.11 -0.12
CA TYR A 169 15.29 -0.11 -1.51
C TYR A 169 15.65 1.20 -2.23
N ILE A 170 14.86 2.25 -2.03
CA ILE A 170 15.17 3.60 -2.54
C ILE A 170 16.50 4.12 -1.96
N ILE A 171 16.74 3.95 -0.66
CA ILE A 171 18.00 4.35 -0.01
C ILE A 171 19.19 3.61 -0.63
N LYS A 172 19.06 2.29 -0.83
CA LYS A 172 20.10 1.46 -1.45
C LYS A 172 20.42 1.93 -2.87
N HIS A 173 19.39 2.16 -3.66
CA HIS A 173 19.55 2.65 -5.05
C HIS A 173 20.16 4.05 -5.09
N TYR A 174 19.76 4.94 -4.18
CA TYR A 174 20.34 6.29 -4.06
C TYR A 174 21.85 6.26 -3.82
N LYS A 175 22.36 5.35 -3.00
CA LYS A 175 23.80 5.29 -2.67
C LYS A 175 24.69 5.09 -3.90
N THR A 176 24.21 4.41 -4.92
CA THR A 176 24.94 4.14 -6.17
C THR A 176 24.54 5.05 -7.33
N ASN A 177 23.38 5.72 -7.24
CA ASN A 177 22.78 6.48 -8.33
C ASN A 177 22.26 7.85 -7.87
N SER A 178 22.98 8.55 -6.99
CA SER A 178 22.52 9.81 -6.37
C SER A 178 22.20 10.92 -7.38
N GLU A 179 22.84 10.90 -8.56
CA GLU A 179 22.63 11.86 -9.64
C GLU A 179 21.18 11.86 -10.14
N LEU A 180 20.57 10.66 -10.23
CA LEU A 180 19.17 10.48 -10.67
C LEU A 180 18.16 11.15 -9.73
N TYR A 181 18.57 11.49 -8.53
CA TYR A 181 17.70 12.11 -7.52
C TYR A 181 17.95 13.61 -7.31
N LYS A 182 18.84 14.24 -8.10
CA LYS A 182 19.26 15.63 -7.86
C LYS A 182 18.11 16.63 -7.86
N ASN A 183 17.24 16.55 -8.86
CA ASN A 183 16.24 17.58 -9.16
C ASN A 183 14.87 17.32 -8.54
N LEU A 184 14.79 16.46 -7.52
CA LEU A 184 13.54 16.14 -6.87
C LEU A 184 13.04 17.29 -5.99
N ASN A 185 11.71 17.50 -6.03
CA ASN A 185 11.01 18.32 -5.05
C ASN A 185 9.84 17.48 -4.49
N LEU A 186 10.02 16.97 -3.28
CA LEU A 186 9.05 16.11 -2.60
C LEU A 186 8.15 16.87 -1.61
N SER A 187 8.09 18.19 -1.69
CA SER A 187 7.29 19.03 -0.77
C SER A 187 5.78 18.82 -0.91
N SER A 188 5.31 18.33 -2.06
CA SER A 188 3.92 17.96 -2.30
C SER A 188 3.49 16.66 -1.60
N TRP A 189 4.43 15.78 -1.27
CA TRP A 189 4.16 14.51 -0.64
C TRP A 189 3.75 14.71 0.81
N LYS A 190 2.43 14.67 1.07
CA LYS A 190 1.83 14.94 2.39
C LYS A 190 1.81 13.69 3.27
N VAL A 191 1.46 12.53 2.68
CA VAL A 191 1.24 11.28 3.41
C VAL A 191 1.96 10.12 2.71
N ALA A 192 2.97 9.60 3.39
CA ALA A 192 3.71 8.40 3.02
C ALA A 192 3.32 7.27 3.99
N TYR A 193 2.22 6.55 3.66
CA TYR A 193 1.76 5.43 4.48
C TYR A 193 2.86 4.37 4.58
N CYS A 194 3.16 3.93 5.80
CA CYS A 194 4.18 2.93 6.05
C CYS A 194 3.61 1.83 6.96
N GLY A 195 3.50 0.61 6.45
CA GLY A 195 2.88 -0.51 7.16
C GLY A 195 3.16 -1.85 6.49
N ALA A 196 2.31 -2.82 6.74
CA ALA A 196 2.36 -4.20 6.25
C ALA A 196 3.54 -5.04 6.77
N GLU A 197 4.54 -4.44 7.37
CA GLU A 197 5.69 -5.11 8.01
C GLU A 197 6.25 -4.27 9.16
N PRO A 198 7.14 -4.81 10.01
CA PRO A 198 7.78 -4.04 11.08
C PRO A 198 8.54 -2.82 10.55
N ILE A 199 8.19 -1.65 11.05
CA ILE A 199 8.75 -0.37 10.62
C ILE A 199 10.03 -0.08 11.39
N ARG A 200 11.16 0.01 10.69
CA ARG A 200 12.47 0.26 11.29
C ARG A 200 12.76 1.75 11.36
N VAL A 201 12.92 2.27 12.57
CA VAL A 201 13.25 3.68 12.81
C VAL A 201 14.48 4.13 12.01
N LYS A 202 15.54 3.31 11.98
CA LYS A 202 16.77 3.60 11.22
C LYS A 202 16.52 3.79 9.73
N THR A 203 15.60 3.03 9.14
CA THR A 203 15.21 3.16 7.72
C THR A 203 14.60 4.51 7.46
N LEU A 204 13.59 4.88 8.25
CA LEU A 204 12.89 6.16 8.09
C LEU A 204 13.82 7.34 8.33
N GLN A 205 14.69 7.27 9.34
CA GLN A 205 15.70 8.31 9.60
C GLN A 205 16.71 8.46 8.46
N SER A 206 17.15 7.32 7.88
CA SER A 206 18.07 7.35 6.74
C SER A 206 17.42 7.96 5.50
N PHE A 207 16.16 7.61 5.24
CA PHE A 207 15.37 8.18 4.15
C PHE A 207 15.18 9.69 4.36
N LEU A 208 14.80 10.10 5.55
CA LEU A 208 14.63 11.50 5.92
C LEU A 208 15.94 12.30 5.73
N LYS A 209 17.06 11.75 6.19
CA LYS A 209 18.38 12.40 6.02
C LYS A 209 18.70 12.71 4.55
N ILE A 210 18.36 11.79 3.63
CA ILE A 210 18.61 11.94 2.20
C ILE A 210 17.64 12.93 1.56
N PHE A 211 16.35 12.83 1.88
CA PHE A 211 15.30 13.52 1.13
C PHE A 211 14.74 14.78 1.81
N LYS A 212 15.10 15.08 3.06
CA LYS A 212 14.77 16.34 3.73
C LYS A 212 15.26 17.57 2.95
N PRO A 213 16.49 17.61 2.40
CA PRO A 213 16.92 18.72 1.54
C PRO A 213 16.13 18.87 0.25
N LYS A 214 15.34 17.85 -0.12
CA LYS A 214 14.47 17.80 -1.31
C LYS A 214 13.00 18.05 -0.97
N GLY A 215 12.71 18.58 0.21
CA GLY A 215 11.37 18.97 0.65
C GLY A 215 10.57 17.90 1.38
N PHE A 216 11.09 16.66 1.51
CA PHE A 216 10.42 15.61 2.29
C PHE A 216 10.48 15.92 3.79
N LYS A 217 9.32 15.83 4.48
CA LYS A 217 9.22 16.16 5.91
C LYS A 217 9.10 14.89 6.76
N SER A 218 9.58 14.92 8.00
CA SER A 218 9.34 13.81 8.94
C SER A 218 7.86 13.57 9.20
N SER A 219 7.06 14.63 9.22
CA SER A 219 5.60 14.58 9.35
C SER A 219 4.91 13.85 8.19
N THR A 220 5.55 13.76 7.02
CA THR A 220 5.04 13.03 5.85
C THR A 220 4.93 11.53 6.11
N PHE A 221 5.85 10.94 6.88
CA PHE A 221 5.71 9.53 7.25
C PHE A 221 4.43 9.31 8.04
N PHE A 222 3.66 8.30 7.60
CA PHE A 222 2.41 7.93 8.20
C PHE A 222 2.41 6.44 8.58
N PRO A 223 3.08 6.11 9.71
CA PRO A 223 3.06 4.74 10.23
C PRO A 223 1.65 4.28 10.48
N CYS A 224 1.34 3.07 10.03
CA CYS A 224 0.03 2.47 10.17
C CYS A 224 0.13 0.95 10.34
N TYR A 225 -0.91 0.38 10.92
CA TYR A 225 -1.08 -1.06 11.04
C TYR A 225 -2.43 -1.46 10.46
N GLY A 226 -2.46 -2.60 9.81
CA GLY A 226 -3.67 -3.15 9.22
C GLY A 226 -3.58 -4.65 8.98
N LEU A 227 -4.72 -5.25 8.69
CA LEU A 227 -4.86 -6.66 8.29
C LEU A 227 -6.14 -6.84 7.47
N ALA A 228 -6.13 -7.86 6.62
CA ALA A 228 -7.23 -8.13 5.69
C ALA A 228 -8.55 -8.47 6.39
N GLU A 229 -8.51 -9.07 7.60
CA GLU A 229 -9.69 -9.43 8.40
C GLU A 229 -10.53 -8.21 8.81
N VAL A 230 -9.97 -7.00 8.75
CA VAL A 230 -10.69 -5.74 8.95
C VAL A 230 -10.69 -4.86 7.68
N THR A 231 -10.55 -5.47 6.54
CA THR A 231 -10.47 -4.84 5.21
C THR A 231 -9.07 -4.32 4.92
N LEU A 232 -8.49 -3.47 5.74
CA LEU A 232 -7.10 -3.01 5.69
C LEU A 232 -6.69 -2.36 7.01
N ALA A 233 -7.08 -1.13 7.26
CA ALA A 233 -6.49 -0.26 8.26
C ALA A 233 -7.16 -0.40 9.62
N VAL A 234 -6.35 -0.53 10.68
CA VAL A 234 -6.75 -0.63 12.08
C VAL A 234 -6.26 0.57 12.89
N CYS A 235 -4.95 0.86 12.78
CA CYS A 235 -4.32 1.90 13.56
C CYS A 235 -3.57 2.88 12.66
N PHE A 236 -3.63 4.15 13.04
CA PHE A 236 -2.93 5.23 12.39
C PHE A 236 -2.18 6.08 13.40
N LYS A 237 -1.14 6.79 12.95
CA LYS A 237 -0.54 7.80 13.81
C LYS A 237 -1.59 8.85 14.21
N SER A 238 -1.63 9.18 15.50
CA SER A 238 -2.58 10.15 16.04
C SER A 238 -2.12 11.60 15.94
N ASP A 239 -0.82 11.81 15.73
CA ASP A 239 -0.19 13.13 15.78
C ASP A 239 0.39 13.50 14.43
N LEU A 240 0.54 14.80 14.15
CA LEU A 240 1.22 15.31 12.95
C LEU A 240 2.72 14.94 12.90
N ILE A 241 3.29 14.54 14.03
CA ILE A 241 4.69 14.15 14.17
C ILE A 241 4.79 12.62 14.24
N SER A 242 5.65 12.04 13.40
CA SER A 242 5.98 10.62 13.49
C SER A 242 6.94 10.38 14.65
N ASN A 243 6.50 9.61 15.62
CA ASN A 243 7.27 9.29 16.82
C ASN A 243 7.66 7.81 16.83
N TYR A 244 8.79 7.50 17.46
CA TYR A 244 9.13 6.16 17.88
C TYR A 244 9.24 6.08 19.39
N VAL A 245 9.14 4.88 19.92
CA VAL A 245 9.23 4.60 21.33
C VAL A 245 10.53 3.82 21.58
N VAL A 246 11.30 4.25 22.57
CA VAL A 246 12.42 3.47 23.08
C VAL A 246 11.91 2.59 24.21
N ILE A 247 12.10 1.29 24.07
CA ILE A 247 11.68 0.30 25.05
C ILE A 247 12.91 -0.44 25.61
N ASN A 248 12.87 -0.73 26.90
CA ASN A 248 13.80 -1.64 27.55
C ASN A 248 13.17 -3.03 27.60
N ILE A 249 13.90 -4.03 27.12
CA ILE A 249 13.55 -5.43 27.30
C ILE A 249 14.35 -5.94 28.49
N CYS A 250 13.66 -6.25 29.60
CA CYS A 250 14.31 -6.89 30.75
C CYS A 250 14.90 -8.25 30.36
N LYS A 251 16.04 -8.64 30.94
CA LYS A 251 16.79 -9.85 30.58
C LYS A 251 15.97 -11.15 30.66
N ASP A 252 14.93 -11.15 31.44
CA ASP A 252 14.00 -12.27 31.67
C ASP A 252 12.87 -12.34 30.63
N GLY A 253 12.76 -11.36 29.71
CA GLY A 253 11.72 -11.33 28.69
C GLY A 253 10.31 -11.01 29.19
N GLU A 254 10.09 -10.93 30.49
CA GLU A 254 8.76 -10.80 31.11
C GLU A 254 8.22 -9.37 31.19
N LYS A 255 9.10 -8.35 31.11
CA LYS A 255 8.69 -6.95 31.21
C LYS A 255 9.27 -6.10 30.10
N VAL A 256 8.40 -5.37 29.41
CA VAL A 256 8.77 -4.34 28.47
C VAL A 256 8.41 -2.99 29.08
N LEU A 257 9.39 -2.15 29.33
CA LEU A 257 9.20 -0.81 29.89
C LEU A 257 9.36 0.22 28.79
N ILE A 258 8.35 1.08 28.62
CA ILE A 258 8.47 2.25 27.76
C ILE A 258 9.34 3.27 28.48
N LYS A 259 10.47 3.62 27.87
CA LYS A 259 11.41 4.58 28.44
C LYS A 259 11.12 5.99 27.94
N ASP A 260 11.13 6.18 26.63
CA ASP A 260 10.97 7.49 26.02
C ASP A 260 10.10 7.43 24.75
N LYS A 261 9.35 8.49 24.49
CA LYS A 261 8.67 8.77 23.24
C LYS A 261 9.49 9.85 22.50
N VAL A 262 10.08 9.51 21.37
CA VAL A 262 11.06 10.34 20.69
C VAL A 262 10.58 10.69 19.29
N SER A 263 10.75 11.94 18.89
CA SER A 263 10.44 12.37 17.51
C SER A 263 11.40 11.73 16.50
N LEU A 264 10.89 11.40 15.31
CA LEU A 264 11.68 10.81 14.22
C LEU A 264 12.85 11.72 13.77
N ASP A 265 12.72 13.03 13.97
CA ASP A 265 13.78 14.02 13.67
C ASP A 265 14.98 13.94 14.62
N GLN A 266 14.80 13.34 15.80
CA GLN A 266 15.88 13.23 16.80
C GLN A 266 16.74 12.00 16.49
N LYS A 267 18.06 12.14 16.74
CA LYS A 267 19.01 11.04 16.52
C LYS A 267 18.69 9.85 17.44
N LEU A 268 18.57 8.67 16.82
CA LEU A 268 18.41 7.43 17.57
C LEU A 268 19.74 7.06 18.25
N ILE A 269 19.71 7.02 19.58
CA ILE A 269 20.80 6.54 20.43
C ILE A 269 20.19 5.45 21.32
N LEU A 270 20.60 4.20 21.11
CA LEU A 270 20.16 3.07 21.91
C LEU A 270 21.31 2.64 22.82
N LYS A 271 20.97 2.36 24.10
CA LYS A 271 21.85 1.68 25.05
C LYS A 271 21.72 0.17 24.88
N GLU A 272 22.57 -0.57 25.57
CA GLU A 272 22.47 -2.01 25.67
C GLU A 272 21.08 -2.40 26.20
N CYS A 273 20.46 -3.43 25.62
CA CYS A 273 19.08 -3.88 25.93
C CYS A 273 17.95 -2.90 25.56
N GLU A 274 18.19 -1.83 24.81
CA GLU A 274 17.15 -0.93 24.30
C GLU A 274 16.79 -1.26 22.85
N MET A 275 15.50 -1.17 22.55
CA MET A 275 14.97 -1.26 21.19
C MET A 275 14.19 -0.01 20.83
N SER A 276 14.15 0.33 19.56
CA SER A 276 13.27 1.37 19.03
C SER A 276 12.09 0.74 18.28
N VAL A 277 10.89 1.15 18.63
CA VAL A 277 9.65 0.68 18.00
C VAL A 277 8.90 1.88 17.46
N MET A 278 8.53 1.81 16.17
CA MET A 278 7.76 2.87 15.56
C MET A 278 6.32 2.86 16.08
N SER A 279 5.82 4.03 16.52
CA SER A 279 4.44 4.18 16.92
C SER A 279 3.54 4.18 15.68
N VAL A 280 2.55 3.31 15.67
CA VAL A 280 1.51 3.24 14.61
C VAL A 280 0.22 3.94 15.04
N GLY A 281 0.23 4.62 16.19
CA GLY A 281 -0.90 5.39 16.68
C GLY A 281 -1.88 4.58 17.52
N LYS A 282 -3.14 5.00 17.46
CA LYS A 282 -4.27 4.39 18.16
C LYS A 282 -5.26 3.80 17.16
N PRO A 283 -6.07 2.82 17.56
CA PRO A 283 -7.18 2.31 16.76
C PRO A 283 -8.24 3.37 16.49
#